data_a4e51978f3d709a93368f9a204f487ce
#
_entry.id   a4e51978f3d709a93368f9a204f487ce
#
_cell.length_a   1.000
_cell.length_b   1.000
_cell.length_c   1.000
_cell.angle_alpha   90.00
_cell.angle_beta   90.00
_cell.angle_gamma   90.00
#
_symmetry.space_group_name_H-M   'P 1'
#
loop_
_entity.id
_entity.type
_entity.pdbx_description
1 polymer ?
#
loop_
_entity_poly.entity_id
_entity_poly.type
_entity_poly.pdbx_seq_one_letter_code
_entity_poly.pdbx_strand_id
1 'polypeptide(L)'
;MSAMIERDAYIAMVGKEVGVSPWHVMDQKRIDAFAAATEDFQFIHVDPARAAATPFGSTIAHGFLTMSMLSVFSYEALPQLADVAMGVNYGTDKIRFVSPVKAGSRIRGRFTLTEATLRKPKELFTRTSVSVEIEGEDKPALVADWLGLVYFN
;
A
#
# COMPACT_ATOMS: atom_id res chain seq x y z
N MET A 1 10.96 9.26 15.45
CA MET A 1 9.62 9.85 15.22
C MET A 1 9.78 10.89 14.13
N SER A 2 9.07 10.76 13.01
CA SER A 2 9.05 11.79 11.97
C SER A 2 8.43 13.06 12.57
N ALA A 3 9.02 14.23 12.31
CA ALA A 3 8.45 15.50 12.77
C ALA A 3 7.08 15.71 12.13
N MET A 4 6.11 16.14 12.93
CA MET A 4 4.81 16.54 12.39
C MET A 4 4.97 17.77 11.50
N ILE A 5 4.26 17.79 10.37
CA ILE A 5 4.26 18.92 9.43
C ILE A 5 2.88 19.55 9.34
N GLU A 6 2.87 20.84 9.06
CA GLU A 6 1.64 21.59 8.86
C GLU A 6 0.97 21.22 7.52
N ARG A 7 -0.35 21.34 7.47
CA ARG A 7 -1.15 21.02 6.29
C ARG A 7 -0.65 21.71 5.02
N ASP A 8 -0.34 23.00 5.10
CA ASP A 8 0.10 23.76 3.93
C ASP A 8 1.48 23.33 3.43
N ALA A 9 2.36 22.91 4.37
CA ALA A 9 3.65 22.30 4.02
C ALA A 9 3.47 20.95 3.30
N TYR A 10 2.49 20.14 3.71
CA TYR A 10 2.15 18.90 3.01
C TYR A 10 1.59 19.16 1.61
N ILE A 11 0.67 20.14 1.46
CA ILE A 11 0.12 20.53 0.15
C ILE A 11 1.25 20.98 -0.79
N ALA A 12 2.26 21.68 -0.28
CA ALA A 12 3.42 22.12 -1.07
C ALA A 12 4.32 20.97 -1.55
N MET A 13 4.09 19.73 -1.08
CA MET A 13 4.81 18.54 -1.55
C MET A 13 4.18 17.89 -2.79
N VAL A 14 3.08 18.42 -3.32
CA VAL A 14 2.47 17.90 -4.57
C VAL A 14 3.50 17.86 -5.69
N GLY A 15 3.57 16.72 -6.38
CA GLY A 15 4.56 16.40 -7.41
C GLY A 15 5.85 15.76 -6.89
N LYS A 16 6.01 15.57 -5.58
CA LYS A 16 7.21 14.99 -4.98
C LYS A 16 6.95 13.59 -4.41
N GLU A 17 8.01 12.78 -4.36
CA GLU A 17 8.02 11.59 -3.53
C GLU A 17 7.93 12.01 -2.06
N VAL A 18 6.96 11.47 -1.35
CA VAL A 18 6.67 11.83 0.05
C VAL A 18 7.08 10.75 1.04
N GLY A 19 7.45 9.58 0.55
CA GLY A 19 8.01 8.54 1.41
C GLY A 19 8.16 7.18 0.74
N VAL A 20 9.02 6.36 1.36
CA VAL A 20 9.24 4.95 1.03
C VAL A 20 9.25 4.20 2.35
N SER A 21 8.43 3.13 2.46
CA SER A 21 8.35 2.35 3.68
C SER A 21 9.58 1.44 3.87
N PRO A 22 9.81 0.93 5.07
CA PRO A 22 10.65 -0.24 5.27
C PRO A 22 10.15 -1.45 4.47
N TRP A 23 11.02 -2.45 4.33
CA TRP A 23 10.67 -3.73 3.76
C TRP A 23 9.85 -4.59 4.73
N HIS A 24 8.78 -5.19 4.25
CA HIS A 24 7.93 -6.13 4.97
C HIS A 24 7.96 -7.51 4.33
N VAL A 25 8.10 -8.54 5.15
CA VAL A 25 8.03 -9.94 4.67
C VAL A 25 6.58 -10.33 4.41
N MET A 26 6.33 -10.88 3.24
CA MET A 26 5.06 -11.48 2.86
C MET A 26 5.16 -13.00 3.05
N ASP A 27 5.13 -13.46 4.28
CA ASP A 27 5.24 -14.89 4.61
C ASP A 27 3.91 -15.64 4.40
N GLN A 28 3.99 -16.96 4.39
CA GLN A 28 2.81 -17.82 4.25
C GLN A 28 1.80 -17.62 5.38
N LYS A 29 2.26 -17.36 6.60
CA LYS A 29 1.36 -17.11 7.74
C LYS A 29 0.47 -15.89 7.52
N ARG A 30 1.03 -14.81 6.97
CA ARG A 30 0.26 -13.59 6.63
C ARG A 30 -0.74 -13.87 5.52
N ILE A 31 -0.35 -14.65 4.50
CA ILE A 31 -1.23 -15.04 3.39
C ILE A 31 -2.38 -15.90 3.90
N ASP A 32 -2.10 -16.90 4.75
CA ASP A 32 -3.12 -17.77 5.35
C ASP A 32 -4.10 -16.98 6.24
N ALA A 33 -3.60 -16.01 7.00
CA ALA A 33 -4.43 -15.15 7.83
C ALA A 33 -5.38 -14.28 6.97
N PHE A 34 -4.91 -13.77 5.84
CA PHE A 34 -5.73 -13.01 4.92
C PHE A 34 -6.77 -13.91 4.23
N ALA A 35 -6.38 -15.11 3.81
CA ALA A 35 -7.30 -16.11 3.25
C ALA A 35 -8.43 -16.44 4.24
N ALA A 36 -8.10 -16.63 5.51
CA ALA A 36 -9.09 -16.89 6.56
C ALA A 36 -10.03 -15.70 6.78
N ALA A 37 -9.50 -14.47 6.77
CA ALA A 37 -10.29 -13.26 7.00
C ALA A 37 -11.25 -12.93 5.86
N THR A 38 -10.90 -13.31 4.63
CA THR A 38 -11.68 -13.00 3.40
C THR A 38 -12.38 -14.20 2.79
N GLU A 39 -12.13 -15.40 3.34
CA GLU A 39 -12.64 -16.68 2.81
C GLU A 39 -12.15 -17.00 1.39
N ASP A 40 -11.04 -16.37 0.95
CA ASP A 40 -10.39 -16.66 -0.33
C ASP A 40 -9.30 -17.71 -0.16
N PHE A 41 -9.69 -18.98 -0.26
CA PHE A 41 -8.81 -20.14 -0.13
C PHE A 41 -8.38 -20.74 -1.48
N GLN A 42 -8.26 -19.92 -2.52
CA GLN A 42 -7.74 -20.44 -3.79
C GLN A 42 -6.35 -21.09 -3.57
N PHE A 43 -6.15 -22.27 -4.13
CA PHE A 43 -4.97 -23.10 -3.86
C PHE A 43 -3.64 -22.39 -4.14
N ILE A 44 -3.59 -21.45 -5.08
CA ILE A 44 -2.38 -20.69 -5.39
C ILE A 44 -1.89 -19.85 -4.21
N HIS A 45 -2.73 -19.61 -3.20
CA HIS A 45 -2.40 -18.85 -2.00
C HIS A 45 -2.09 -19.76 -0.80
N VAL A 46 -2.82 -20.87 -0.66
CA VAL A 46 -2.83 -21.64 0.60
C VAL A 46 -2.31 -23.06 0.49
N ASP A 47 -1.99 -23.56 -0.71
CA ASP A 47 -1.49 -24.93 -0.92
C ASP A 47 -0.11 -24.90 -1.60
N PRO A 48 0.98 -24.90 -0.81
CA PRO A 48 2.34 -24.84 -1.38
C PRO A 48 2.67 -25.96 -2.34
N ALA A 49 2.18 -27.18 -2.08
CA ALA A 49 2.47 -28.34 -2.94
C ALA A 49 1.83 -28.19 -4.32
N ARG A 50 0.56 -27.79 -4.37
CA ARG A 50 -0.13 -27.56 -5.66
C ARG A 50 0.40 -26.31 -6.35
N ALA A 51 0.66 -25.23 -5.60
CA ALA A 51 1.18 -23.99 -6.15
C ALA A 51 2.57 -24.15 -6.78
N ALA A 52 3.41 -25.02 -6.24
CA ALA A 52 4.73 -25.32 -6.78
C ALA A 52 4.68 -25.89 -8.22
N ALA A 53 3.59 -26.55 -8.59
CA ALA A 53 3.37 -27.08 -9.94
C ALA A 53 2.84 -26.03 -10.94
N THR A 54 2.55 -24.81 -10.49
CA THR A 54 2.12 -23.71 -11.35
C THR A 54 3.31 -22.93 -11.91
N PRO A 55 3.11 -22.07 -12.92
CA PRO A 55 4.17 -21.18 -13.41
C PRO A 55 4.78 -20.26 -12.34
N PHE A 56 4.09 -20.05 -11.21
CA PHE A 56 4.62 -19.26 -10.09
C PHE A 56 5.72 -19.99 -9.32
N GLY A 57 5.71 -21.34 -9.30
CA GLY A 57 6.68 -22.18 -8.59
C GLY A 57 6.57 -22.14 -7.06
N SER A 58 5.61 -21.41 -6.52
CA SER A 58 5.34 -21.27 -5.09
C SER A 58 3.94 -20.71 -4.87
N THR A 59 3.46 -20.66 -3.63
CA THR A 59 2.31 -19.85 -3.30
C THR A 59 2.63 -18.36 -3.50
N ILE A 60 1.59 -17.58 -3.80
CA ILE A 60 1.65 -16.14 -3.99
C ILE A 60 0.66 -15.45 -3.07
N ALA A 61 0.96 -14.22 -2.67
CA ALA A 61 0.02 -13.38 -1.93
C ALA A 61 -1.19 -13.03 -2.80
N HIS A 62 -2.35 -12.89 -2.17
CA HIS A 62 -3.51 -12.27 -2.80
C HIS A 62 -3.16 -10.85 -3.25
N GLY A 63 -3.58 -10.44 -4.43
CA GLY A 63 -3.43 -9.05 -4.86
C GLY A 63 -4.06 -8.07 -3.86
N PHE A 64 -5.24 -8.40 -3.34
CA PHE A 64 -5.91 -7.61 -2.31
C PHE A 64 -5.16 -7.56 -0.98
N LEU A 65 -4.41 -8.60 -0.60
CA LEU A 65 -3.51 -8.52 0.55
C LEU A 65 -2.40 -7.50 0.31
N THR A 66 -1.74 -7.56 -0.85
CA THR A 66 -0.70 -6.60 -1.23
C THR A 66 -1.24 -5.17 -1.21
N MET A 67 -2.45 -4.96 -1.72
CA MET A 67 -3.13 -3.66 -1.67
C MET A 67 -3.43 -3.23 -0.22
N SER A 68 -3.88 -4.13 0.64
CA SER A 68 -4.18 -3.84 2.05
C SER A 68 -2.94 -3.42 2.84
N MET A 69 -1.74 -3.84 2.41
CA MET A 69 -0.48 -3.41 3.02
C MET A 69 -0.17 -1.92 2.80
N LEU A 70 -0.84 -1.24 1.87
CA LEU A 70 -0.67 0.21 1.66
C LEU A 70 -0.90 1.00 2.94
N SER A 71 -1.80 0.57 3.82
CA SER A 71 -2.06 1.25 5.09
C SER A 71 -0.84 1.25 5.99
N VAL A 72 -0.22 0.10 6.27
CA VAL A 72 0.98 0.04 7.12
C VAL A 72 2.15 0.76 6.46
N PHE A 73 2.34 0.60 5.15
CA PHE A 73 3.39 1.31 4.42
C PHE A 73 3.24 2.82 4.55
N SER A 74 2.01 3.34 4.46
CA SER A 74 1.77 4.78 4.60
C SER A 74 2.04 5.30 6.01
N TYR A 75 1.66 4.55 7.05
CA TYR A 75 1.94 4.94 8.44
C TYR A 75 3.44 5.06 8.74
N GLU A 76 4.25 4.25 8.06
CA GLU A 76 5.70 4.24 8.28
C GLU A 76 6.45 5.21 7.37
N ALA A 77 5.91 5.50 6.18
CA ALA A 77 6.59 6.26 5.14
C ALA A 77 6.19 7.73 5.08
N LEU A 78 4.89 8.04 5.28
CA LEU A 78 4.39 9.39 5.03
C LEU A 78 4.67 10.33 6.19
N PRO A 79 4.87 11.63 5.90
CA PRO A 79 4.93 12.64 6.94
C PRO A 79 3.65 12.62 7.79
N GLN A 80 3.80 12.79 9.10
CA GLN A 80 2.67 12.93 9.99
C GLN A 80 2.16 14.36 9.94
N LEU A 81 0.90 14.54 9.57
CA LEU A 81 0.24 15.83 9.57
C LEU A 81 -0.15 16.25 11.00
N ALA A 82 0.05 17.51 11.32
CA ALA A 82 -0.45 18.11 12.55
C ALA A 82 -1.98 18.24 12.53
N ASP A 83 -2.59 18.23 13.72
CA ASP A 83 -4.01 18.53 13.96
C ASP A 83 -5.01 17.59 13.22
N VAL A 84 -4.59 16.39 12.87
CA VAL A 84 -5.44 15.39 12.21
C VAL A 84 -6.38 14.74 13.21
N ALA A 85 -7.68 14.81 12.94
CA ALA A 85 -8.70 14.05 13.64
C ALA A 85 -8.78 12.60 13.17
N MET A 86 -8.78 12.40 11.84
CA MET A 86 -8.76 11.05 11.24
C MET A 86 -8.34 11.09 9.76
N GLY A 87 -7.78 9.97 9.28
CA GLY A 87 -7.59 9.66 7.87
C GLY A 87 -8.54 8.57 7.42
N VAL A 88 -9.10 8.69 6.23
CA VAL A 88 -10.03 7.71 5.65
C VAL A 88 -9.52 7.27 4.29
N ASN A 89 -9.48 5.95 4.10
CA ASN A 89 -9.23 5.35 2.80
C ASN A 89 -10.47 5.58 1.91
N TYR A 90 -10.33 6.43 0.90
CA TYR A 90 -11.46 6.84 0.06
C TYR A 90 -11.63 5.92 -1.16
N GLY A 91 -10.56 5.33 -1.64
CA GLY A 91 -10.57 4.41 -2.77
C GLY A 91 -9.28 4.42 -3.56
N THR A 92 -9.34 3.82 -4.73
CA THR A 92 -8.22 3.78 -5.70
C THR A 92 -8.74 3.99 -7.11
N ASP A 93 -7.96 4.71 -7.91
CA ASP A 93 -8.09 4.72 -9.36
C ASP A 93 -6.93 3.92 -9.97
N LYS A 94 -7.14 3.36 -11.17
CA LYS A 94 -6.06 2.73 -11.98
C LYS A 94 -5.20 1.70 -11.24
N ILE A 95 -5.81 0.86 -10.44
CA ILE A 95 -5.05 -0.22 -9.80
C ILE A 95 -4.70 -1.33 -10.79
N ARG A 96 -3.45 -1.84 -10.71
CA ARG A 96 -2.96 -3.03 -11.42
C ARG A 96 -2.07 -3.87 -10.51
N PHE A 97 -2.29 -5.16 -10.53
CA PHE A 97 -1.39 -6.17 -9.96
C PHE A 97 -0.44 -6.60 -11.08
N VAL A 98 0.79 -6.08 -11.05
CA VAL A 98 1.74 -6.19 -12.16
C VAL A 98 2.54 -7.49 -12.07
N SER A 99 3.08 -7.80 -10.89
CA SER A 99 3.86 -9.02 -10.64
C SER A 99 3.37 -9.74 -9.40
N PRO A 100 3.35 -11.09 -9.39
CA PRO A 100 2.97 -11.85 -8.22
C PRO A 100 3.99 -11.70 -7.10
N VAL A 101 3.51 -11.58 -5.88
CA VAL A 101 4.35 -11.60 -4.67
C VAL A 101 4.42 -13.03 -4.16
N LYS A 102 5.54 -13.70 -4.34
CA LYS A 102 5.76 -15.06 -3.85
C LYS A 102 5.85 -15.07 -2.33
N ALA A 103 5.34 -16.12 -1.69
CA ALA A 103 5.50 -16.31 -0.26
C ALA A 103 6.99 -16.24 0.13
N GLY A 104 7.30 -15.46 1.17
CA GLY A 104 8.67 -15.20 1.63
C GLY A 104 9.33 -13.96 1.00
N SER A 105 8.75 -13.37 -0.04
CA SER A 105 9.27 -12.13 -0.62
C SER A 105 9.15 -10.96 0.35
N ARG A 106 10.03 -9.95 0.19
CA ARG A 106 9.92 -8.67 0.91
C ARG A 106 9.38 -7.62 -0.04
N ILE A 107 8.42 -6.84 0.45
CA ILE A 107 7.76 -5.76 -0.31
C ILE A 107 7.79 -4.45 0.49
N ARG A 108 7.72 -3.33 -0.22
CA ARG A 108 7.61 -1.98 0.37
C ARG A 108 6.78 -1.06 -0.51
N GLY A 109 6.20 -0.05 0.09
CA GLY A 109 5.46 1.01 -0.60
C GLY A 109 6.33 2.23 -0.89
N ARG A 110 6.19 2.78 -2.10
CA ARG A 110 6.77 4.06 -2.52
C ARG A 110 5.63 4.99 -2.91
N PHE A 111 5.67 6.23 -2.42
CA PHE A 111 4.55 7.15 -2.49
C PHE A 111 4.97 8.49 -3.10
N THR A 112 4.23 8.94 -4.12
CA THR A 112 4.36 10.27 -4.72
C THR A 112 3.03 11.00 -4.60
N LEU A 113 3.00 12.12 -3.90
CA LEU A 113 1.79 12.93 -3.75
C LEU A 113 1.51 13.66 -5.07
N THR A 114 0.38 13.36 -5.71
CA THR A 114 0.02 13.94 -7.01
C THR A 114 -1.07 15.00 -6.91
N GLU A 115 -1.88 14.96 -5.85
CA GLU A 115 -2.91 15.95 -5.58
C GLU A 115 -3.13 16.08 -4.07
N ALA A 116 -3.34 17.31 -3.60
CA ALA A 116 -3.78 17.62 -2.25
C ALA A 116 -4.66 18.86 -2.30
N THR A 117 -5.98 18.68 -2.14
CA THR A 117 -6.98 19.72 -2.35
C THR A 117 -7.92 19.82 -1.16
N LEU A 118 -8.05 21.01 -0.57
CA LEU A 118 -9.08 21.28 0.44
C LEU A 118 -10.46 21.30 -0.23
N ARG A 119 -11.29 20.31 0.07
CA ARG A 119 -12.69 20.28 -0.36
C ARG A 119 -13.59 21.10 0.54
N LYS A 120 -13.24 21.15 1.83
CA LYS A 120 -13.89 21.94 2.89
C LYS A 120 -12.81 22.46 3.84
N PRO A 121 -13.09 23.43 4.73
CA PRO A 121 -12.08 23.99 5.63
C PRO A 121 -11.29 22.96 6.45
N LYS A 122 -11.92 21.83 6.79
CA LYS A 122 -11.35 20.75 7.60
C LYS A 122 -11.25 19.40 6.86
N GLU A 123 -11.39 19.37 5.55
CA GLU A 123 -11.35 18.14 4.74
C GLU A 123 -10.36 18.30 3.59
N LEU A 124 -9.27 17.57 3.66
CA LEU A 124 -8.25 17.49 2.62
C LEU A 124 -8.42 16.19 1.82
N PHE A 125 -8.66 16.33 0.53
CA PHE A 125 -8.56 15.21 -0.41
C PHE A 125 -7.11 15.05 -0.86
N THR A 126 -6.64 13.81 -0.91
CA THR A 126 -5.30 13.48 -1.41
C THR A 126 -5.37 12.41 -2.48
N ARG A 127 -4.53 12.55 -3.50
CA ARG A 127 -4.23 11.50 -4.48
C ARG A 127 -2.74 11.20 -4.42
N THR A 128 -2.41 9.94 -4.25
CA THR A 128 -1.02 9.48 -4.14
C THR A 128 -0.79 8.39 -5.18
N SER A 129 0.16 8.60 -6.07
CA SER A 129 0.66 7.54 -6.93
C SER A 129 1.50 6.59 -6.09
N VAL A 130 1.13 5.32 -6.10
CA VAL A 130 1.76 4.28 -5.27
C VAL A 130 2.34 3.20 -6.15
N SER A 131 3.56 2.77 -5.80
CA SER A 131 4.19 1.57 -6.32
C SER A 131 4.57 0.66 -5.15
N VAL A 132 4.17 -0.61 -5.20
CA VAL A 132 4.65 -1.61 -4.25
C VAL A 132 5.77 -2.40 -4.91
N GLU A 133 6.98 -2.23 -4.39
CA GLU A 133 8.19 -2.89 -4.89
C GLU A 133 8.35 -4.29 -4.27
N ILE A 134 8.93 -5.20 -5.03
CA ILE A 134 9.39 -6.53 -4.55
C ILE A 134 10.92 -6.50 -4.52
N GLU A 135 11.52 -6.86 -3.39
CA GLU A 135 12.98 -6.86 -3.25
C GLU A 135 13.64 -7.78 -4.27
N GLY A 136 14.60 -7.22 -5.02
CA GLY A 136 15.33 -7.96 -6.07
C GLY A 136 14.62 -8.07 -7.41
N GLU A 137 13.44 -7.49 -7.58
CA GLU A 137 12.67 -7.50 -8.82
C GLU A 137 12.63 -6.11 -9.46
N ASP A 138 12.71 -6.05 -10.78
CA ASP A 138 12.63 -4.77 -11.52
C ASP A 138 11.18 -4.27 -11.65
N LYS A 139 10.22 -5.21 -11.71
CA LYS A 139 8.80 -4.88 -11.84
C LYS A 139 8.12 -4.81 -10.47
N PRO A 140 7.26 -3.81 -10.23
CA PRO A 140 6.51 -3.72 -9.00
C PRO A 140 5.45 -4.82 -8.91
N ALA A 141 5.02 -5.15 -7.69
CA ALA A 141 3.87 -6.01 -7.44
C ALA A 141 2.56 -5.31 -7.80
N LEU A 142 2.46 -4.02 -7.46
CA LEU A 142 1.24 -3.23 -7.60
C LEU A 142 1.59 -1.79 -7.96
N VAL A 143 0.75 -1.19 -8.80
CA VAL A 143 0.71 0.26 -9.01
C VAL A 143 -0.73 0.74 -8.90
N ALA A 144 -0.94 1.91 -8.30
CA ALA A 144 -2.26 2.50 -8.12
C ALA A 144 -2.19 4.01 -7.95
N ASP A 145 -3.30 4.68 -8.22
CA ASP A 145 -3.59 6.01 -7.70
C ASP A 145 -4.48 5.85 -6.47
N TRP A 146 -3.92 6.04 -5.27
CA TRP A 146 -4.62 5.86 -4.01
C TRP A 146 -5.22 7.18 -3.54
N LEU A 147 -6.51 7.15 -3.18
CA LEU A 147 -7.29 8.31 -2.78
C LEU A 147 -7.52 8.29 -1.27
N GLY A 148 -7.26 9.40 -0.62
CA GLY A 148 -7.46 9.58 0.81
C GLY A 148 -8.27 10.84 1.14
N LEU A 149 -8.94 10.80 2.29
CA LEU A 149 -9.52 11.97 2.92
C LEU A 149 -8.88 12.15 4.29
N VAL A 150 -8.42 13.34 4.59
CA VAL A 150 -7.89 13.71 5.90
C VAL A 150 -8.78 14.76 6.51
N TYR A 151 -9.25 14.48 7.72
CA TYR A 151 -10.08 15.40 8.50
C TYR A 151 -9.26 16.00 9.62
N PHE A 152 -9.39 17.32 9.81
CA PHE A 152 -8.71 18.09 10.84
C PHE A 152 -9.64 18.45 11.99
N ASN A 153 -9.09 18.69 13.19
CA ASN A 153 -9.84 19.14 14.39
C ASN A 153 -10.43 20.54 14.26
#